data_7c4a5fe90c9d53b20729ebd22ff4ab3c
#
_entry.id   7c4a5fe90c9d53b20729ebd22ff4ab3c
#
_cell.length_a   1.000
_cell.length_b   1.000
_cell.length_c   1.000
_cell.angle_alpha   90.00
_cell.angle_beta   90.00
_cell.angle_gamma   90.00
#
_symmetry.space_group_name_H-M   'P 1'
#
loop_
_entity.id
_entity.type
_entity.pdbx_description
1 polymer ?
#
loop_
_entity_poly.entity_id
_entity_poly.type
_entity_poly.pdbx_seq_one_letter_code
_entity_poly.pdbx_strand_id
1 'polypeptide(L)'
;MSRKTVAPNIAFDDVKNLYYVTLHYSVGKNGSRVRKTKCFPTLEQAILVRDNYRRARTIQGSIMPSGVTVGWWLDYWLDNVIRPVRAVTTVHGYQKIIDNHIKPILGRVLLQSLTAVQVQQYLNRKQQEGLSPNTIRKHYILLNSAVGLAVKQDMLGKNVIHSVNPPPERPPQHCFYSPEQLQHLFSITAGRSLEPVVKLAGYLGMRRSEICGLKWDNVDLKEGVLYICEARTAANGTAVDKGPKSPSSVRRLAFTGNKDLRELLERMHRRYLQDRVKYGEAFNPLGFVVTHGRGRPYAPDYLSSHFTKVIRDSGLPPCTLHGLRHSFASIANSQRVPMFSICKALGHSNTAITSKVYMHLFDDTHQEVVDLVGQAIAALG
;
A
#
# COMPACT_ATOMS: atom_id res chain seq x y z
N MET A 1 -61.48 -7.45 14.60
CA MET A 1 -60.53 -6.86 15.58
C MET A 1 -60.02 -5.54 15.00
N SER A 2 -60.48 -4.40 15.50
CA SER A 2 -60.12 -3.09 14.94
C SER A 2 -59.06 -2.45 15.81
N ARG A 3 -57.84 -2.33 15.27
CA ARG A 3 -56.80 -1.48 15.87
C ARG A 3 -57.21 -0.02 15.67
N LYS A 4 -57.23 0.78 16.74
CA LYS A 4 -57.56 2.19 16.69
C LYS A 4 -56.30 3.02 16.40
N THR A 5 -56.31 3.84 15.34
CA THR A 5 -55.21 4.76 15.05
C THR A 5 -55.13 5.83 16.13
N VAL A 6 -53.99 5.94 16.82
CA VAL A 6 -53.75 6.92 17.89
C VAL A 6 -52.78 8.02 17.48
N ALA A 7 -51.96 7.79 16.47
CA ALA A 7 -51.10 8.79 15.85
C ALA A 7 -50.76 8.37 14.41
N PRO A 8 -50.22 9.24 13.56
CA PRO A 8 -49.78 8.86 12.21
C PRO A 8 -48.83 7.68 12.23
N ASN A 9 -49.20 6.58 11.53
CA ASN A 9 -48.49 5.30 11.48
C ASN A 9 -48.42 4.52 12.81
N ILE A 10 -49.19 4.90 13.84
CA ILE A 10 -49.29 4.21 15.13
C ILE A 10 -50.73 3.83 15.38
N ALA A 11 -50.98 2.54 15.61
CA ALA A 11 -52.28 2.01 16.00
C ALA A 11 -52.18 1.33 17.38
N PHE A 12 -53.20 1.47 18.21
CA PHE A 12 -53.33 0.79 19.49
C PHE A 12 -54.24 -0.41 19.35
N ASP A 13 -53.87 -1.50 19.95
CA ASP A 13 -54.61 -2.74 20.05
C ASP A 13 -55.04 -2.87 21.52
N ASP A 14 -56.32 -2.63 21.78
CA ASP A 14 -56.90 -2.62 23.12
C ASP A 14 -56.99 -4.02 23.75
N VAL A 15 -57.05 -5.07 22.96
CA VAL A 15 -57.05 -6.46 23.43
C VAL A 15 -55.68 -6.88 23.93
N LYS A 16 -54.63 -6.48 23.19
CA LYS A 16 -53.23 -6.85 23.52
C LYS A 16 -52.53 -5.79 24.36
N ASN A 17 -53.15 -4.63 24.56
CA ASN A 17 -52.58 -3.47 25.24
C ASN A 17 -51.19 -3.07 24.67
N LEU A 18 -51.06 -3.04 23.30
CA LEU A 18 -49.83 -2.75 22.60
C LEU A 18 -50.05 -1.68 21.51
N TYR A 19 -49.02 -0.86 21.33
CA TYR A 19 -48.93 0.11 20.24
C TYR A 19 -48.17 -0.47 19.05
N TYR A 20 -48.74 -0.42 17.86
CA TYR A 20 -48.19 -0.94 16.63
C TYR A 20 -47.71 0.21 15.73
N VAL A 21 -46.43 0.25 15.42
CA VAL A 21 -45.82 1.24 14.51
C VAL A 21 -45.64 0.60 13.17
N THR A 22 -46.25 1.13 12.12
CA THR A 22 -46.02 0.67 10.73
C THR A 22 -44.99 1.55 10.07
N LEU A 23 -43.86 0.95 9.71
CA LEU A 23 -42.73 1.59 9.03
C LEU A 23 -42.76 1.20 7.55
N HIS A 24 -42.70 2.21 6.67
CA HIS A 24 -42.73 2.02 5.21
C HIS A 24 -41.33 2.14 4.66
N TYR A 25 -40.80 1.05 4.12
CA TYR A 25 -39.54 1.03 3.43
C TYR A 25 -39.71 1.18 1.91
N SER A 26 -38.62 1.41 1.16
CA SER A 26 -38.63 1.57 -0.29
C SER A 26 -39.25 0.36 -1.01
N VAL A 27 -39.54 0.54 -2.29
CA VAL A 27 -40.15 -0.46 -3.15
C VAL A 27 -39.20 -1.65 -3.32
N GLY A 28 -39.65 -2.87 -3.03
CA GLY A 28 -38.88 -4.11 -3.27
C GLY A 28 -38.67 -4.36 -4.75
N LYS A 29 -37.83 -5.37 -5.06
CA LYS A 29 -37.46 -5.72 -6.44
C LYS A 29 -38.63 -5.88 -7.44
N ASN A 30 -39.85 -6.13 -6.94
CA ASN A 30 -41.07 -6.33 -7.73
C ASN A 30 -42.05 -5.14 -7.67
N GLY A 31 -41.60 -3.94 -7.33
CA GLY A 31 -42.46 -2.77 -7.26
C GLY A 31 -43.40 -2.72 -6.03
N SER A 32 -43.40 -3.73 -5.15
CA SER A 32 -44.23 -3.77 -3.97
C SER A 32 -43.63 -2.96 -2.82
N ARG A 33 -44.48 -2.19 -2.12
CA ARG A 33 -44.07 -1.44 -0.92
C ARG A 33 -43.84 -2.39 0.25
N VAL A 34 -42.62 -2.42 0.75
CA VAL A 34 -42.26 -3.21 1.94
C VAL A 34 -42.69 -2.45 3.19
N ARG A 35 -43.51 -3.11 4.02
CA ARG A 35 -43.98 -2.59 5.30
C ARG A 35 -43.50 -3.51 6.42
N LYS A 36 -42.96 -2.94 7.49
CA LYS A 36 -42.68 -3.67 8.73
C LYS A 36 -43.44 -3.04 9.88
N THR A 37 -44.10 -3.86 10.66
CA THR A 37 -44.83 -3.41 11.87
C THR A 37 -44.08 -3.89 13.09
N LYS A 38 -43.79 -2.99 14.02
CA LYS A 38 -43.20 -3.29 15.34
C LYS A 38 -44.22 -2.93 16.42
N CYS A 39 -44.24 -3.67 17.54
CA CYS A 39 -45.12 -3.41 18.67
C CYS A 39 -44.32 -2.97 19.90
N PHE A 40 -44.95 -2.09 20.71
CA PHE A 40 -44.37 -1.48 21.89
C PHE A 40 -45.40 -1.40 23.02
N PRO A 41 -44.98 -1.53 24.29
CA PRO A 41 -45.89 -1.45 25.43
C PRO A 41 -46.37 -0.02 25.73
N THR A 42 -45.63 1.03 25.28
CA THR A 42 -46.00 2.42 25.56
C THR A 42 -46.07 3.26 24.28
N LEU A 43 -46.93 4.29 24.30
CA LEU A 43 -47.07 5.25 23.21
C LEU A 43 -45.80 6.03 22.97
N GLU A 44 -45.07 6.39 24.04
CA GLU A 44 -43.80 7.14 23.95
C GLU A 44 -42.74 6.37 23.20
N GLN A 45 -42.58 5.06 23.49
CA GLN A 45 -41.66 4.19 22.76
C GLN A 45 -42.04 4.07 21.28
N ALA A 46 -43.35 3.94 21.00
CA ALA A 46 -43.86 3.88 19.64
C ALA A 46 -43.57 5.18 18.85
N ILE A 47 -43.77 6.34 19.49
CA ILE A 47 -43.48 7.66 18.92
C ILE A 47 -41.96 7.80 18.69
N LEU A 48 -41.15 7.47 19.68
CA LEU A 48 -39.70 7.56 19.58
C LEU A 48 -39.16 6.73 18.39
N VAL A 49 -39.63 5.51 18.21
CA VAL A 49 -39.24 4.64 17.11
C VAL A 49 -39.73 5.17 15.77
N ARG A 50 -40.94 5.67 15.67
CA ARG A 50 -41.48 6.32 14.48
C ARG A 50 -40.62 7.55 14.09
N ASP A 51 -40.30 8.41 15.04
CA ASP A 51 -39.61 9.68 14.79
C ASP A 51 -38.15 9.44 14.49
N ASN A 52 -37.48 8.46 15.14
CA ASN A 52 -36.17 8.02 14.77
C ASN A 52 -36.14 7.45 13.34
N TYR A 53 -37.16 6.66 12.96
CA TYR A 53 -37.33 6.18 11.60
C TYR A 53 -37.52 7.32 10.58
N ARG A 54 -38.35 8.32 10.91
CA ARG A 54 -38.59 9.51 10.07
C ARG A 54 -37.30 10.32 9.90
N ARG A 55 -36.55 10.57 10.99
CA ARG A 55 -35.26 11.26 10.96
C ARG A 55 -34.26 10.49 10.12
N ALA A 56 -34.13 9.18 10.32
CA ALA A 56 -33.28 8.33 9.54
C ALA A 56 -33.62 8.36 8.05
N ARG A 57 -34.92 8.37 7.72
CA ARG A 57 -35.39 8.47 6.34
C ARG A 57 -35.12 9.83 5.71
N THR A 58 -35.18 10.91 6.46
CA THR A 58 -34.86 12.27 6.00
C THR A 58 -33.34 12.41 5.76
N ILE A 59 -32.52 11.77 6.61
CA ILE A 59 -31.05 11.84 6.54
C ILE A 59 -30.46 10.81 5.57
N GLN A 60 -31.07 9.60 5.49
CA GLN A 60 -30.52 8.45 4.78
C GLN A 60 -31.29 8.05 3.51
N GLY A 61 -32.39 8.73 3.18
CA GLY A 61 -33.28 8.31 2.09
C GLY A 61 -34.10 7.04 2.41
N SER A 62 -34.61 6.38 1.37
CA SER A 62 -35.47 5.17 1.50
C SER A 62 -34.67 3.86 1.63
N ILE A 63 -33.60 3.84 2.40
CA ILE A 63 -32.73 2.66 2.52
C ILE A 63 -33.38 1.58 3.38
N MET A 64 -33.50 0.37 2.84
CA MET A 64 -34.02 -0.78 3.62
C MET A 64 -33.01 -1.15 4.75
N PRO A 65 -33.54 -1.39 5.98
CA PRO A 65 -32.70 -1.96 7.03
C PRO A 65 -32.12 -3.29 6.57
N SER A 66 -30.80 -3.39 6.55
CA SER A 66 -30.10 -4.63 6.24
C SER A 66 -29.44 -5.17 7.51
N GLY A 67 -29.42 -6.50 7.64
CA GLY A 67 -28.65 -7.19 8.68
C GLY A 67 -27.14 -7.23 8.37
N VAL A 68 -26.67 -6.50 7.37
CA VAL A 68 -25.28 -6.49 6.93
C VAL A 68 -24.42 -5.84 7.99
N THR A 69 -23.39 -6.56 8.44
CA THR A 69 -22.38 -6.04 9.36
C THR A 69 -21.21 -5.39 8.60
N VAL A 70 -20.46 -4.53 9.29
CA VAL A 70 -19.24 -3.93 8.76
C VAL A 70 -18.25 -5.01 8.30
N GLY A 71 -18.09 -6.09 9.10
CA GLY A 71 -17.19 -7.20 8.75
C GLY A 71 -17.57 -7.88 7.45
N TRP A 72 -18.84 -8.25 7.29
CA TRP A 72 -19.35 -8.86 6.05
C TRP A 72 -19.18 -7.92 4.85
N TRP A 73 -19.48 -6.63 5.03
CA TRP A 73 -19.32 -5.64 3.97
C TRP A 73 -17.89 -5.48 3.50
N LEU A 74 -16.94 -5.48 4.45
CA LEU A 74 -15.51 -5.38 4.13
C LEU A 74 -15.00 -6.60 3.36
N ASP A 75 -15.49 -7.82 3.69
CA ASP A 75 -15.17 -9.02 2.92
C ASP A 75 -15.75 -8.93 1.51
N TYR A 76 -17.02 -8.59 1.39
CA TYR A 76 -17.66 -8.39 0.10
C TYR A 76 -16.89 -7.36 -0.76
N TRP A 77 -16.57 -6.21 -0.19
CA TRP A 77 -15.81 -5.16 -0.86
C TRP A 77 -14.42 -5.64 -1.29
N LEU A 78 -13.71 -6.36 -0.42
CA LEU A 78 -12.38 -6.87 -0.74
C LEU A 78 -12.43 -7.90 -1.87
N ASP A 79 -13.36 -8.85 -1.81
CA ASP A 79 -13.42 -9.96 -2.75
C ASP A 79 -14.01 -9.58 -4.10
N ASN A 80 -15.07 -8.77 -4.11
CA ASN A 80 -15.81 -8.46 -5.34
C ASN A 80 -15.36 -7.16 -6.03
N VAL A 81 -14.67 -6.25 -5.30
CA VAL A 81 -14.29 -4.95 -5.85
C VAL A 81 -12.78 -4.77 -5.92
N ILE A 82 -12.05 -5.17 -4.89
CA ILE A 82 -10.62 -4.93 -4.82
C ILE A 82 -9.84 -6.08 -5.47
N ARG A 83 -10.16 -7.32 -5.15
CA ARG A 83 -9.44 -8.50 -5.65
C ARG A 83 -9.40 -8.61 -7.17
N PRO A 84 -10.47 -8.31 -7.93
CA PRO A 84 -10.43 -8.39 -9.39
C PRO A 84 -9.51 -7.36 -10.06
N VAL A 85 -9.28 -6.20 -9.43
CA VAL A 85 -8.60 -5.06 -10.09
C VAL A 85 -7.27 -4.66 -9.45
N ARG A 86 -6.97 -5.15 -8.24
CA ARG A 86 -5.76 -4.75 -7.52
C ARG A 86 -4.73 -5.87 -7.48
N ALA A 87 -3.46 -5.47 -7.34
CA ALA A 87 -2.36 -6.40 -7.17
C ALA A 87 -2.54 -7.28 -5.92
N VAL A 88 -2.15 -8.55 -5.99
CA VAL A 88 -2.24 -9.55 -4.90
C VAL A 88 -1.63 -9.02 -3.60
N THR A 89 -0.52 -8.29 -3.67
CA THR A 89 0.12 -7.67 -2.49
C THR A 89 -0.75 -6.60 -1.82
N THR A 90 -1.52 -5.83 -2.61
CA THR A 90 -2.46 -4.82 -2.09
C THR A 90 -3.65 -5.51 -1.42
N VAL A 91 -4.22 -6.53 -2.08
CA VAL A 91 -5.31 -7.35 -1.53
C VAL A 91 -4.89 -7.96 -0.20
N HIS A 92 -3.70 -8.58 -0.16
CA HIS A 92 -3.17 -9.17 1.07
C HIS A 92 -2.96 -8.13 2.19
N GLY A 93 -2.45 -6.96 1.85
CA GLY A 93 -2.31 -5.86 2.82
C GLY A 93 -3.65 -5.40 3.40
N TYR A 94 -4.68 -5.29 2.55
CA TYR A 94 -6.03 -4.93 2.98
C TYR A 94 -6.67 -6.04 3.83
N GLN A 95 -6.52 -7.30 3.41
CA GLN A 95 -7.00 -8.45 4.18
C GLN A 95 -6.44 -8.45 5.61
N LYS A 96 -5.11 -8.25 5.76
CA LYS A 96 -4.48 -8.16 7.08
C LYS A 96 -5.04 -7.02 7.94
N ILE A 97 -5.26 -5.85 7.35
CA ILE A 97 -5.85 -4.71 8.06
C ILE A 97 -7.29 -5.06 8.52
N ILE A 98 -8.08 -5.64 7.63
CA ILE A 98 -9.47 -6.02 7.90
C ILE A 98 -9.52 -7.05 9.04
N ASP A 99 -8.81 -8.16 8.89
CA ASP A 99 -8.93 -9.30 9.80
C ASP A 99 -8.28 -9.05 11.18
N ASN A 100 -7.09 -8.44 11.19
CA ASN A 100 -6.33 -8.28 12.42
C ASN A 100 -6.70 -7.01 13.21
N HIS A 101 -7.26 -6.00 12.54
CA HIS A 101 -7.47 -4.70 13.18
C HIS A 101 -8.92 -4.23 13.17
N ILE A 102 -9.61 -4.27 12.02
CA ILE A 102 -10.95 -3.68 11.91
C ILE A 102 -12.03 -4.64 12.42
N LYS A 103 -12.07 -5.87 11.93
CA LYS A 103 -13.11 -6.86 12.30
C LYS A 103 -13.18 -7.15 13.80
N PRO A 104 -12.08 -7.26 14.56
CA PRO A 104 -12.15 -7.51 15.99
C PRO A 104 -12.90 -6.43 16.78
N ILE A 105 -12.95 -5.19 16.26
CA ILE A 105 -13.53 -4.03 16.96
C ILE A 105 -14.84 -3.61 16.33
N LEU A 106 -14.87 -3.44 15.00
CA LEU A 106 -16.02 -2.89 14.27
C LEU A 106 -16.82 -3.96 13.50
N GLY A 107 -16.29 -5.17 13.36
CA GLY A 107 -16.85 -6.19 12.46
C GLY A 107 -18.27 -6.62 12.77
N ARG A 108 -18.68 -6.61 14.05
CA ARG A 108 -20.05 -6.98 14.48
C ARG A 108 -21.05 -5.82 14.42
N VAL A 109 -20.58 -4.60 14.21
CA VAL A 109 -21.44 -3.42 14.08
C VAL A 109 -22.26 -3.53 12.80
N LEU A 110 -23.55 -3.27 12.86
CA LEU A 110 -24.39 -3.16 11.65
C LEU A 110 -23.88 -1.98 10.81
N LEU A 111 -23.71 -2.19 9.52
CA LEU A 111 -23.18 -1.18 8.60
C LEU A 111 -23.97 0.14 8.66
N GLN A 112 -25.30 0.03 8.74
CA GLN A 112 -26.21 1.18 8.84
C GLN A 112 -26.20 1.86 10.22
N SER A 113 -25.64 1.20 11.23
CA SER A 113 -25.50 1.74 12.60
C SER A 113 -24.08 2.23 12.88
N LEU A 114 -23.17 2.15 11.92
CA LEU A 114 -21.81 2.65 12.06
C LEU A 114 -21.83 4.18 12.19
N THR A 115 -21.15 4.69 13.22
CA THR A 115 -21.06 6.12 13.50
C THR A 115 -19.63 6.63 13.36
N ALA A 116 -19.48 7.93 13.06
CA ALA A 116 -18.18 8.58 13.04
C ALA A 116 -17.45 8.47 14.40
N VAL A 117 -18.20 8.51 15.50
CA VAL A 117 -17.63 8.39 16.87
C VAL A 117 -16.98 7.02 17.06
N GLN A 118 -17.64 5.94 16.67
CA GLN A 118 -17.07 4.58 16.77
C GLN A 118 -15.79 4.43 15.93
N VAL A 119 -15.77 5.00 14.73
CA VAL A 119 -14.59 4.96 13.86
C VAL A 119 -13.45 5.82 14.46
N GLN A 120 -13.76 7.00 14.99
CA GLN A 120 -12.73 7.84 15.66
C GLN A 120 -12.16 7.12 16.88
N GLN A 121 -12.98 6.51 17.71
CA GLN A 121 -12.54 5.71 18.87
C GLN A 121 -11.65 4.54 18.42
N TYR A 122 -12.01 3.88 17.32
CA TYR A 122 -11.19 2.81 16.73
C TYR A 122 -9.79 3.33 16.33
N LEU A 123 -9.70 4.47 15.63
CA LEU A 123 -8.41 5.05 15.21
C LEU A 123 -7.57 5.47 16.42
N ASN A 124 -8.19 6.10 17.42
CA ASN A 124 -7.53 6.50 18.66
C ASN A 124 -6.99 5.29 19.43
N ARG A 125 -7.76 4.21 19.51
CA ARG A 125 -7.33 2.96 20.12
C ARG A 125 -6.11 2.38 19.40
N LYS A 126 -6.10 2.40 18.05
CA LYS A 126 -4.94 1.92 17.28
C LYS A 126 -3.69 2.77 17.52
N GLN A 127 -3.84 4.05 17.78
CA GLN A 127 -2.74 4.92 18.19
C GLN A 127 -2.21 4.56 19.58
N GLN A 128 -3.09 4.28 20.53
CA GLN A 128 -2.71 3.83 21.89
C GLN A 128 -2.02 2.46 21.87
N GLU A 129 -2.42 1.57 20.92
CA GLU A 129 -1.76 0.28 20.68
C GLU A 129 -0.38 0.43 20.00
N GLY A 130 0.09 1.66 19.73
CA GLY A 130 1.42 1.96 19.18
C GLY A 130 1.53 1.90 17.64
N LEU A 131 0.44 1.81 16.90
CA LEU A 131 0.51 1.86 15.45
C LEU A 131 0.96 3.26 14.96
N SER A 132 1.80 3.28 13.93
CA SER A 132 2.26 4.55 13.36
C SER A 132 1.09 5.35 12.73
N PRO A 133 1.15 6.70 12.76
CA PRO A 133 0.13 7.56 12.13
C PRO A 133 -0.15 7.19 10.67
N ASN A 134 0.89 6.86 9.90
CA ASN A 134 0.74 6.45 8.50
C ASN A 134 0.03 5.09 8.36
N THR A 135 0.21 4.16 9.30
CA THR A 135 -0.53 2.90 9.32
C THR A 135 -2.00 3.13 9.64
N ILE A 136 -2.31 3.95 10.65
CA ILE A 136 -3.69 4.29 11.03
C ILE A 136 -4.40 5.00 9.86
N ARG A 137 -3.69 5.88 9.16
CA ARG A 137 -4.21 6.55 7.97
C ARG A 137 -4.58 5.57 6.84
N LYS A 138 -3.83 4.47 6.68
CA LYS A 138 -4.22 3.39 5.75
C LYS A 138 -5.53 2.72 6.15
N HIS A 139 -5.76 2.50 7.46
CA HIS A 139 -7.03 1.98 7.96
C HIS A 139 -8.20 2.94 7.64
N TYR A 140 -8.00 4.25 7.87
CA TYR A 140 -8.97 5.27 7.50
C TYR A 140 -9.30 5.26 6.01
N ILE A 141 -8.29 5.24 5.14
CA ILE A 141 -8.46 5.24 3.68
C ILE A 141 -9.23 4.00 3.23
N LEU A 142 -8.94 2.82 3.80
CA LEU A 142 -9.64 1.57 3.50
C LEU A 142 -11.11 1.68 3.90
N LEU A 143 -11.40 2.08 5.15
CA LEU A 143 -12.76 2.26 5.64
C LEU A 143 -13.53 3.29 4.79
N ASN A 144 -12.90 4.42 4.48
CA ASN A 144 -13.51 5.47 3.65
C ASN A 144 -13.88 4.96 2.27
N SER A 145 -13.01 4.18 1.64
CA SER A 145 -13.27 3.58 0.32
C SER A 145 -14.40 2.55 0.36
N ALA A 146 -14.39 1.66 1.36
CA ALA A 146 -15.41 0.62 1.49
C ALA A 146 -16.80 1.20 1.83
N VAL A 147 -16.85 2.14 2.78
CA VAL A 147 -18.11 2.81 3.18
C VAL A 147 -18.61 3.73 2.06
N GLY A 148 -17.69 4.40 1.33
CA GLY A 148 -18.03 5.19 0.15
C GLY A 148 -18.69 4.38 -0.95
N LEU A 149 -18.28 3.11 -1.15
CA LEU A 149 -18.96 2.21 -2.08
C LEU A 149 -20.37 1.83 -1.58
N ALA A 150 -20.55 1.61 -0.26
CA ALA A 150 -21.86 1.32 0.30
C ALA A 150 -22.86 2.47 0.06
N VAL A 151 -22.37 3.71 0.09
CA VAL A 151 -23.20 4.89 -0.30
C VAL A 151 -23.53 4.86 -1.79
N LYS A 152 -22.58 4.56 -2.67
CA LYS A 152 -22.81 4.46 -4.12
C LYS A 152 -23.76 3.33 -4.51
N GLN A 153 -23.87 2.30 -3.68
CA GLN A 153 -24.78 1.17 -3.88
C GLN A 153 -26.09 1.32 -3.08
N ASP A 154 -26.42 2.53 -2.63
CA ASP A 154 -27.65 2.87 -1.89
C ASP A 154 -27.87 2.04 -0.62
N MET A 155 -26.80 1.48 -0.04
CA MET A 155 -26.84 0.78 1.25
C MET A 155 -26.75 1.74 2.44
N LEU A 156 -26.18 2.92 2.22
CA LEU A 156 -26.02 4.01 3.20
C LEU A 156 -26.41 5.34 2.58
N GLY A 157 -27.02 6.23 3.34
CA GLY A 157 -27.37 7.57 2.89
C GLY A 157 -26.18 8.54 2.87
N LYS A 158 -25.15 8.27 3.68
CA LYS A 158 -23.93 9.10 3.76
C LYS A 158 -22.73 8.30 4.22
N ASN A 159 -21.56 8.77 3.82
CA ASN A 159 -20.31 8.21 4.32
C ASN A 159 -19.92 8.87 5.65
N VAL A 160 -20.10 8.17 6.75
CA VAL A 160 -19.79 8.64 8.10
C VAL A 160 -18.29 8.84 8.33
N ILE A 161 -17.44 8.23 7.52
CA ILE A 161 -15.99 8.33 7.63
C ILE A 161 -15.49 9.75 7.28
N HIS A 162 -16.23 10.51 6.46
CA HIS A 162 -15.88 11.90 6.15
C HIS A 162 -15.88 12.82 7.37
N SER A 163 -16.63 12.46 8.42
CA SER A 163 -16.67 13.20 9.69
C SER A 163 -15.64 12.71 10.72
N VAL A 164 -14.68 11.87 10.31
CA VAL A 164 -13.61 11.34 11.16
C VAL A 164 -12.31 12.08 10.84
N ASN A 165 -11.55 12.44 11.86
CA ASN A 165 -10.25 13.08 11.72
C ASN A 165 -9.13 12.04 11.79
N PRO A 166 -8.54 11.63 10.65
CA PRO A 166 -7.39 10.74 10.67
C PRO A 166 -6.15 11.47 11.22
N PRO A 167 -5.18 10.75 11.80
CA PRO A 167 -3.92 11.36 12.20
C PRO A 167 -3.22 12.02 11.00
N PRO A 168 -2.44 13.10 11.24
CA PRO A 168 -1.70 13.77 10.18
C PRO A 168 -0.69 12.81 9.53
N GLU A 169 -0.49 12.99 8.22
CA GLU A 169 0.54 12.26 7.51
C GLU A 169 1.92 12.72 8.01
N ARG A 170 2.72 11.77 8.45
CA ARG A 170 4.13 12.04 8.79
C ARG A 170 4.98 11.64 7.59
N PRO A 171 5.83 12.54 7.08
CA PRO A 171 6.77 12.16 6.03
C PRO A 171 7.65 11.01 6.55
N PRO A 172 7.89 9.97 5.74
CA PRO A 172 8.78 8.90 6.14
C PRO A 172 10.19 9.48 6.33
N GLN A 173 10.82 9.12 7.45
CA GLN A 173 12.25 9.37 7.59
C GLN A 173 12.99 8.44 6.63
N HIS A 174 13.61 9.00 5.61
CA HIS A 174 14.43 8.26 4.67
C HIS A 174 15.84 8.14 5.25
N CYS A 175 16.32 6.92 5.46
CA CYS A 175 17.72 6.67 5.69
C CYS A 175 18.43 6.50 4.35
N PHE A 176 19.55 7.18 4.17
CA PHE A 176 20.45 6.99 3.04
C PHE A 176 21.91 7.05 3.54
N TYR A 177 22.75 6.30 2.90
CA TYR A 177 24.16 6.22 3.21
C TYR A 177 24.98 7.19 2.36
N SER A 178 26.04 7.73 2.95
CA SER A 178 27.09 8.44 2.22
C SER A 178 27.89 7.47 1.31
N PRO A 179 28.70 7.98 0.37
CA PRO A 179 29.60 7.15 -0.43
C PRO A 179 30.51 6.24 0.43
N GLU A 180 31.05 6.77 1.53
CA GLU A 180 31.94 6.04 2.45
C GLU A 180 31.20 4.92 3.17
N GLN A 181 29.96 5.18 3.61
CA GLN A 181 29.11 4.18 4.25
C GLN A 181 28.70 3.07 3.27
N LEU A 182 28.42 3.41 2.00
CA LEU A 182 28.18 2.42 0.95
C LEU A 182 29.42 1.58 0.66
N GLN A 183 30.60 2.21 0.58
CA GLN A 183 31.86 1.51 0.38
C GLN A 183 32.14 0.52 1.54
N HIS A 184 31.89 0.95 2.78
CA HIS A 184 31.98 0.06 3.94
C HIS A 184 30.99 -1.09 3.84
N LEU A 185 29.72 -0.82 3.47
CA LEU A 185 28.72 -1.87 3.25
C LEU A 185 29.17 -2.88 2.17
N PHE A 186 29.70 -2.39 1.06
CA PHE A 186 30.21 -3.26 -0.01
C PHE A 186 31.38 -4.13 0.48
N SER A 187 32.30 -3.58 1.28
CA SER A 187 33.44 -4.33 1.82
C SER A 187 33.00 -5.46 2.75
N ILE A 188 32.07 -5.20 3.67
CA ILE A 188 31.59 -6.23 4.63
C ILE A 188 30.69 -7.28 3.99
N THR A 189 30.12 -7.00 2.81
CA THR A 189 29.29 -7.95 2.07
C THR A 189 30.04 -8.67 0.96
N ALA A 190 31.30 -8.30 0.67
CA ALA A 190 32.10 -8.90 -0.35
C ALA A 190 32.23 -10.43 -0.20
N GLY A 191 32.02 -11.18 -1.26
CA GLY A 191 32.00 -12.65 -1.27
C GLY A 191 30.80 -13.30 -0.60
N ARG A 192 29.88 -12.53 0.00
CA ARG A 192 28.70 -13.04 0.69
C ARG A 192 27.45 -12.98 -0.21
N SER A 193 26.42 -13.69 0.18
CA SER A 193 25.15 -13.77 -0.57
C SER A 193 24.45 -12.43 -0.81
N LEU A 194 24.68 -11.44 0.04
CA LEU A 194 24.11 -10.09 -0.09
C LEU A 194 24.95 -9.16 -0.99
N GLU A 195 26.18 -9.50 -1.35
CA GLU A 195 27.03 -8.64 -2.21
C GLU A 195 26.29 -8.17 -3.47
N PRO A 196 25.71 -9.05 -4.30
CA PRO A 196 25.02 -8.60 -5.50
C PRO A 196 23.80 -7.74 -5.20
N VAL A 197 23.08 -8.01 -4.11
CA VAL A 197 21.88 -7.28 -3.73
C VAL A 197 22.21 -5.84 -3.36
N VAL A 198 23.23 -5.65 -2.52
CA VAL A 198 23.62 -4.31 -2.05
C VAL A 198 24.27 -3.49 -3.15
N LYS A 199 25.09 -4.13 -4.04
CA LYS A 199 25.71 -3.45 -5.16
C LYS A 199 24.70 -3.05 -6.24
N LEU A 200 23.75 -3.92 -6.60
CA LEU A 200 22.67 -3.58 -7.55
C LEU A 200 21.77 -2.45 -7.01
N ALA A 201 21.47 -2.47 -5.70
CA ALA A 201 20.70 -1.40 -5.07
C ALA A 201 21.49 -0.09 -4.99
N GLY A 202 22.74 -0.14 -4.55
CA GLY A 202 23.59 1.04 -4.33
C GLY A 202 24.10 1.70 -5.61
N TYR A 203 24.57 0.92 -6.60
CA TYR A 203 25.08 1.46 -7.84
C TYR A 203 24.03 1.79 -8.90
N LEU A 204 22.90 1.07 -8.92
CA LEU A 204 21.89 1.21 -9.97
C LEU A 204 20.52 1.67 -9.44
N GLY A 205 20.38 1.86 -8.15
CA GLY A 205 19.12 2.28 -7.55
C GLY A 205 17.95 1.29 -7.76
N MET A 206 18.23 0.00 -7.95
CA MET A 206 17.20 -1.01 -8.20
C MET A 206 16.30 -1.23 -6.98
N ARG A 207 15.02 -1.48 -7.24
CA ARG A 207 14.10 -1.90 -6.17
C ARG A 207 14.40 -3.34 -5.74
N ARG A 208 14.16 -3.66 -4.46
CA ARG A 208 14.26 -5.04 -3.93
C ARG A 208 13.58 -6.08 -4.83
N SER A 209 12.35 -5.78 -5.26
CA SER A 209 11.58 -6.68 -6.12
C SER A 209 12.19 -6.85 -7.52
N GLU A 210 12.82 -5.84 -8.07
CA GLU A 210 13.52 -5.88 -9.35
C GLU A 210 14.79 -6.72 -9.24
N ILE A 211 15.54 -6.57 -8.14
CA ILE A 211 16.74 -7.39 -7.86
C ILE A 211 16.37 -8.87 -7.73
N CYS A 212 15.29 -9.18 -7.00
CA CYS A 212 14.80 -10.55 -6.86
C CYS A 212 14.30 -11.16 -8.16
N GLY A 213 13.79 -10.33 -9.07
CA GLY A 213 13.24 -10.76 -10.36
C GLY A 213 14.21 -10.71 -11.53
N LEU A 214 15.45 -10.20 -11.33
CA LEU A 214 16.43 -10.07 -12.39
C LEU A 214 16.89 -11.44 -12.88
N LYS A 215 16.85 -11.65 -14.20
CA LYS A 215 17.29 -12.88 -14.88
C LYS A 215 18.47 -12.61 -15.77
N TRP A 216 19.30 -13.64 -16.04
CA TRP A 216 20.46 -13.53 -16.91
C TRP A 216 20.11 -13.13 -18.34
N ASP A 217 18.94 -13.52 -18.86
CA ASP A 217 18.43 -13.12 -20.18
C ASP A 217 18.23 -11.60 -20.31
N ASN A 218 18.13 -10.90 -19.18
CA ASN A 218 17.99 -9.45 -19.11
C ASN A 218 19.30 -8.74 -18.76
N VAL A 219 20.45 -9.44 -18.80
CA VAL A 219 21.79 -8.89 -18.49
C VAL A 219 22.71 -9.08 -19.69
N ASP A 220 23.04 -8.00 -20.37
CA ASP A 220 24.05 -7.97 -21.41
C ASP A 220 25.39 -7.59 -20.81
N LEU A 221 26.22 -8.61 -20.54
CA LEU A 221 27.56 -8.42 -19.99
C LEU A 221 28.51 -7.78 -21.00
N LYS A 222 28.33 -8.02 -22.32
CA LYS A 222 29.17 -7.47 -23.37
C LYS A 222 28.97 -5.95 -23.44
N GLU A 223 27.74 -5.52 -23.57
CA GLU A 223 27.39 -4.11 -23.64
C GLU A 223 27.39 -3.41 -22.26
N GLY A 224 27.47 -4.16 -21.16
CA GLY A 224 27.41 -3.64 -19.80
C GLY A 224 26.06 -2.99 -19.45
N VAL A 225 24.97 -3.67 -19.80
CA VAL A 225 23.60 -3.18 -19.65
C VAL A 225 22.72 -4.25 -19.03
N LEU A 226 21.76 -3.82 -18.22
CA LEU A 226 20.65 -4.67 -17.78
C LEU A 226 19.31 -4.02 -18.04
N TYR A 227 18.32 -4.87 -18.30
CA TYR A 227 16.94 -4.47 -18.59
C TYR A 227 16.04 -4.83 -17.41
N ILE A 228 15.33 -3.85 -16.88
CA ILE A 228 14.35 -4.08 -15.84
C ILE A 228 13.00 -4.30 -16.50
N CYS A 229 12.59 -5.56 -16.62
CA CYS A 229 11.32 -5.97 -17.26
C CYS A 229 10.41 -6.71 -16.30
N GLU A 230 10.94 -7.24 -15.19
CA GLU A 230 10.22 -8.08 -14.27
C GLU A 230 10.51 -7.70 -12.82
N ALA A 231 9.60 -8.09 -11.94
CA ALA A 231 9.77 -7.92 -10.49
C ALA A 231 9.20 -9.15 -9.76
N ARG A 232 9.93 -9.61 -8.75
CA ARG A 232 9.50 -10.70 -7.88
C ARG A 232 8.99 -10.12 -6.56
N THR A 233 7.72 -10.39 -6.23
CA THR A 233 7.08 -9.92 -5.01
C THR A 233 6.67 -11.09 -4.13
N ALA A 234 6.45 -10.85 -2.84
CA ALA A 234 5.92 -11.85 -1.92
C ALA A 234 4.51 -11.47 -1.46
N ALA A 235 3.60 -12.44 -1.50
CA ALA A 235 2.28 -12.34 -0.91
C ALA A 235 1.92 -13.70 -0.28
N ASN A 236 1.40 -13.72 0.93
CA ASN A 236 1.07 -14.94 1.68
C ASN A 236 2.24 -15.94 1.82
N GLY A 237 3.48 -15.44 1.98
CA GLY A 237 4.66 -16.31 2.05
C GLY A 237 5.09 -16.91 0.70
N THR A 238 4.32 -16.70 -0.37
CA THR A 238 4.65 -17.18 -1.71
C THR A 238 5.23 -16.05 -2.54
N ALA A 239 6.37 -16.30 -3.20
CA ALA A 239 6.95 -15.37 -4.14
C ALA A 239 6.21 -15.47 -5.49
N VAL A 240 5.84 -14.33 -6.04
CA VAL A 240 5.11 -14.22 -7.31
C VAL A 240 5.90 -13.32 -8.26
N ASP A 241 6.18 -13.83 -9.44
CA ASP A 241 6.82 -13.06 -10.50
C ASP A 241 5.74 -12.22 -11.20
N LYS A 242 6.05 -10.95 -11.43
CA LYS A 242 5.15 -9.98 -12.07
C LYS A 242 5.87 -9.23 -13.16
N GLY A 243 5.15 -8.96 -14.23
CA GLY A 243 5.54 -7.93 -15.18
C GLY A 243 5.66 -6.55 -14.50
N PRO A 244 6.16 -5.56 -15.21
CA PRO A 244 6.37 -4.22 -14.69
C PRO A 244 5.05 -3.61 -14.19
N LYS A 245 5.12 -2.87 -13.08
CA LYS A 245 3.94 -2.22 -12.46
C LYS A 245 3.34 -1.13 -13.36
N SER A 246 4.16 -0.53 -14.20
CA SER A 246 3.79 0.49 -15.18
C SER A 246 4.75 0.44 -16.37
N PRO A 247 4.39 0.92 -17.55
CA PRO A 247 5.29 1.03 -18.70
C PRO A 247 6.60 1.77 -18.37
N SER A 248 6.55 2.80 -17.53
CA SER A 248 7.71 3.56 -17.07
C SER A 248 8.67 2.75 -16.16
N SER A 249 8.23 1.60 -15.65
CA SER A 249 9.09 0.70 -14.87
C SER A 249 10.03 -0.13 -15.74
N VAL A 250 9.71 -0.30 -17.04
CA VAL A 250 10.63 -0.92 -18.01
C VAL A 250 11.72 0.09 -18.34
N ARG A 251 12.96 -0.28 -18.07
CA ARG A 251 14.09 0.62 -18.31
C ARG A 251 15.39 -0.13 -18.50
N ARG A 252 16.29 0.51 -19.21
CA ARG A 252 17.67 0.09 -19.41
C ARG A 252 18.55 0.77 -18.37
N LEU A 253 19.41 0.01 -17.70
CA LEU A 253 20.41 0.51 -16.76
C LEU A 253 21.79 0.11 -17.28
N ALA A 254 22.63 1.09 -17.60
CA ALA A 254 23.99 0.86 -18.03
C ALA A 254 24.93 0.81 -16.82
N PHE A 255 25.88 -0.13 -16.84
CA PHE A 255 26.95 -0.25 -15.85
C PHE A 255 28.33 -0.30 -16.49
N THR A 256 28.48 0.18 -17.73
CA THR A 256 29.71 0.17 -18.53
C THR A 256 30.89 0.77 -17.79
N GLY A 257 30.71 1.90 -17.11
CA GLY A 257 31.73 2.60 -16.34
C GLY A 257 31.98 2.04 -14.93
N ASN A 258 31.21 1.05 -14.48
CA ASN A 258 31.35 0.49 -13.12
C ASN A 258 32.09 -0.86 -13.18
N LYS A 259 33.42 -0.81 -13.02
CA LYS A 259 34.28 -2.00 -13.07
C LYS A 259 33.91 -3.01 -11.98
N ASP A 260 33.71 -2.57 -10.75
CA ASP A 260 33.36 -3.43 -9.59
C ASP A 260 32.07 -4.23 -9.82
N LEU A 261 31.02 -3.57 -10.34
CA LEU A 261 29.77 -4.25 -10.63
C LEU A 261 29.89 -5.19 -11.84
N ARG A 262 30.68 -4.81 -12.87
CA ARG A 262 30.93 -5.65 -14.03
C ARG A 262 31.64 -6.94 -13.61
N GLU A 263 32.76 -6.84 -12.89
CA GLU A 263 33.52 -7.99 -12.40
C GLU A 263 32.68 -8.93 -11.53
N LEU A 264 31.82 -8.35 -10.67
CA LEU A 264 30.88 -9.14 -9.87
C LEU A 264 29.93 -9.93 -10.76
N LEU A 265 29.24 -9.28 -11.70
CA LEU A 265 28.25 -9.93 -12.56
C LEU A 265 28.91 -10.98 -13.48
N GLU A 266 30.05 -10.72 -14.02
CA GLU A 266 30.85 -11.70 -14.82
C GLU A 266 31.24 -12.92 -13.99
N ARG A 267 31.72 -12.72 -12.76
CA ARG A 267 32.04 -13.80 -11.81
C ARG A 267 30.81 -14.65 -11.49
N MET A 268 29.70 -13.99 -11.23
CA MET A 268 28.42 -14.68 -10.93
C MET A 268 27.90 -15.45 -12.14
N HIS A 269 28.01 -14.90 -13.35
CA HIS A 269 27.54 -15.56 -14.57
C HIS A 269 28.38 -16.81 -14.88
N ARG A 270 29.71 -16.71 -14.76
CA ARG A 270 30.60 -17.88 -14.91
C ARG A 270 30.20 -18.98 -13.92
N ARG A 271 29.96 -18.63 -12.65
CA ARG A 271 29.54 -19.61 -11.66
C ARG A 271 28.16 -20.22 -11.99
N TYR A 272 27.21 -19.41 -12.43
CA TYR A 272 25.91 -19.90 -12.88
C TYR A 272 26.01 -20.95 -13.99
N LEU A 273 26.85 -20.71 -15.00
CA LEU A 273 27.11 -21.66 -16.09
C LEU A 273 27.75 -22.95 -15.58
N GLN A 274 28.75 -22.85 -14.70
CA GLN A 274 29.41 -24.00 -14.08
C GLN A 274 28.41 -24.84 -13.25
N ASP A 275 27.58 -24.18 -12.46
CA ASP A 275 26.59 -24.86 -11.63
C ASP A 275 25.51 -25.55 -12.50
N ARG A 276 25.11 -24.97 -13.64
CA ARG A 276 24.21 -25.64 -14.61
C ARG A 276 24.84 -26.88 -15.24
N VAL A 277 26.11 -26.83 -15.56
CA VAL A 277 26.83 -28.01 -16.06
C VAL A 277 26.89 -29.11 -14.97
N LYS A 278 27.18 -28.71 -13.73
CA LYS A 278 27.36 -29.65 -12.60
C LYS A 278 26.05 -30.27 -12.12
N TYR A 279 24.97 -29.51 -12.05
CA TYR A 279 23.71 -29.93 -11.42
C TYR A 279 22.56 -30.15 -12.43
N GLY A 280 22.83 -29.94 -13.73
CA GLY A 280 21.86 -30.11 -14.81
C GLY A 280 20.94 -28.90 -15.01
N GLU A 281 20.07 -28.99 -16.00
CA GLU A 281 19.15 -27.90 -16.39
C GLU A 281 18.13 -27.53 -15.31
N ALA A 282 17.85 -28.43 -14.38
CA ALA A 282 16.97 -28.16 -13.23
C ALA A 282 17.56 -27.14 -12.23
N PHE A 283 18.89 -26.85 -12.34
CA PHE A 283 19.50 -25.83 -11.53
C PHE A 283 19.15 -24.46 -12.08
N ASN A 284 18.40 -23.66 -11.30
CA ASN A 284 17.96 -22.32 -11.67
C ASN A 284 17.38 -22.22 -13.09
N PRO A 285 16.32 -22.99 -13.41
CA PRO A 285 15.80 -23.14 -14.78
C PRO A 285 15.29 -21.83 -15.38
N LEU A 286 14.92 -20.86 -14.55
CA LEU A 286 14.46 -19.55 -14.97
C LEU A 286 15.59 -18.51 -15.04
N GLY A 287 16.83 -18.88 -14.74
CA GLY A 287 18.01 -18.04 -14.92
C GLY A 287 18.07 -16.82 -14.01
N PHE A 288 17.57 -16.87 -12.78
CA PHE A 288 17.66 -15.74 -11.84
C PHE A 288 19.13 -15.39 -11.52
N VAL A 289 19.43 -14.08 -11.51
CA VAL A 289 20.80 -13.60 -11.19
C VAL A 289 21.08 -13.78 -9.71
N VAL A 290 20.14 -13.44 -8.83
CA VAL A 290 20.35 -13.48 -7.38
C VAL A 290 19.60 -14.69 -6.80
N THR A 291 20.39 -15.70 -6.43
CA THR A 291 19.90 -16.98 -5.90
C THR A 291 20.63 -17.37 -4.62
N HIS A 292 19.98 -18.19 -3.81
CA HIS A 292 20.63 -18.90 -2.70
C HIS A 292 21.07 -20.32 -3.14
N GLY A 293 21.73 -21.07 -2.25
CA GLY A 293 22.21 -22.42 -2.53
C GLY A 293 21.19 -23.29 -3.28
N ARG A 294 21.63 -24.09 -4.23
CA ARG A 294 20.83 -24.91 -5.16
C ARG A 294 20.05 -24.09 -6.22
N GLY A 295 20.45 -22.84 -6.53
CA GLY A 295 19.89 -22.05 -7.63
C GLY A 295 18.47 -21.53 -7.41
N ARG A 296 17.95 -21.56 -6.19
CA ARG A 296 16.60 -21.04 -5.91
C ARG A 296 16.62 -19.51 -5.75
N PRO A 297 15.69 -18.77 -6.39
CA PRO A 297 15.61 -17.34 -6.23
C PRO A 297 15.19 -16.94 -4.81
N TYR A 298 15.72 -15.85 -4.31
CA TYR A 298 15.35 -15.33 -3.00
C TYR A 298 13.89 -14.86 -2.94
N ALA A 299 13.23 -15.14 -1.82
CA ALA A 299 12.01 -14.45 -1.46
C ALA A 299 12.36 -13.01 -1.03
N PRO A 300 11.63 -11.97 -1.52
CA PRO A 300 11.94 -10.57 -1.19
C PRO A 300 11.99 -10.26 0.30
N ASP A 301 11.09 -10.86 1.09
CA ASP A 301 11.03 -10.62 2.54
C ASP A 301 12.23 -11.23 3.26
N TYR A 302 12.74 -12.38 2.80
CA TYR A 302 13.96 -12.97 3.32
C TYR A 302 15.16 -12.03 3.11
N LEU A 303 15.32 -11.45 1.91
CA LEU A 303 16.40 -10.49 1.65
C LEU A 303 16.33 -9.27 2.57
N SER A 304 15.13 -8.75 2.84
CA SER A 304 14.97 -7.64 3.78
C SER A 304 15.40 -8.00 5.20
N SER A 305 14.96 -9.16 5.69
CA SER A 305 15.31 -9.63 7.03
C SER A 305 16.81 -9.91 7.15
N HIS A 306 17.40 -10.53 6.12
CA HIS A 306 18.83 -10.81 6.06
C HIS A 306 19.66 -9.51 6.02
N PHE A 307 19.26 -8.54 5.19
CA PHE A 307 19.89 -7.23 5.13
C PHE A 307 19.83 -6.50 6.48
N THR A 308 18.65 -6.47 7.12
CA THR A 308 18.49 -5.84 8.44
C THR A 308 19.43 -6.46 9.48
N LYS A 309 19.62 -7.79 9.44
CA LYS A 309 20.55 -8.47 10.33
C LYS A 309 22.01 -8.03 10.07
N VAL A 310 22.44 -8.00 8.81
CA VAL A 310 23.81 -7.57 8.45
C VAL A 310 24.05 -6.11 8.86
N ILE A 311 23.08 -5.20 8.64
CA ILE A 311 23.23 -3.80 9.05
C ILE A 311 23.35 -3.67 10.56
N ARG A 312 22.52 -4.39 11.34
CA ARG A 312 22.63 -4.36 12.81
C ARG A 312 24.01 -4.79 13.31
N ASP A 313 24.62 -5.76 12.63
CA ASP A 313 25.90 -6.35 13.03
C ASP A 313 27.12 -5.61 12.42
N SER A 314 26.89 -4.56 11.62
CA SER A 314 27.93 -3.86 10.83
C SER A 314 28.47 -2.56 11.43
N GLY A 315 27.82 -2.03 12.47
CA GLY A 315 28.11 -0.70 13.01
C GLY A 315 27.57 0.48 12.14
N LEU A 316 26.95 0.19 10.98
CA LEU A 316 26.33 1.21 10.15
C LEU A 316 24.99 1.69 10.75
N PRO A 317 24.58 2.94 10.49
CA PRO A 317 23.26 3.41 10.87
C PRO A 317 22.15 2.51 10.34
N PRO A 318 21.03 2.36 11.06
CA PRO A 318 19.87 1.57 10.60
C PRO A 318 19.38 2.04 9.23
N CYS A 319 19.32 1.13 8.27
CA CYS A 319 18.87 1.40 6.92
C CYS A 319 18.10 0.21 6.33
N THR A 320 17.35 0.42 5.27
CA THR A 320 16.63 -0.62 4.53
C THR A 320 17.23 -0.81 3.14
N LEU A 321 16.94 -1.95 2.48
CA LEU A 321 17.31 -2.11 1.06
C LEU A 321 16.72 -0.99 0.18
N HIS A 322 15.57 -0.44 0.54
CA HIS A 322 15.00 0.70 -0.16
C HIS A 322 15.78 2.00 0.13
N GLY A 323 16.37 2.11 1.32
CA GLY A 323 17.29 3.19 1.68
C GLY A 323 18.54 3.24 0.80
N LEU A 324 19.08 2.09 0.34
CA LEU A 324 20.18 2.09 -0.62
C LEU A 324 19.82 2.72 -1.97
N ARG A 325 18.59 2.53 -2.41
CA ARG A 325 18.06 3.24 -3.59
C ARG A 325 17.92 4.74 -3.34
N HIS A 326 17.57 5.15 -2.13
CA HIS A 326 17.61 6.56 -1.74
C HIS A 326 19.03 7.09 -1.70
N SER A 327 20.01 6.29 -1.23
CA SER A 327 21.44 6.63 -1.28
C SER A 327 21.91 6.89 -2.72
N PHE A 328 21.57 6.00 -3.66
CA PHE A 328 21.85 6.23 -5.08
C PHE A 328 21.33 7.59 -5.56
N ALA A 329 20.08 7.91 -5.28
CA ALA A 329 19.49 9.17 -5.72
C ALA A 329 20.11 10.40 -5.04
N SER A 330 20.41 10.31 -3.74
CA SER A 330 21.06 11.37 -2.98
C SER A 330 22.47 11.64 -3.48
N ILE A 331 23.26 10.59 -3.72
CA ILE A 331 24.61 10.70 -4.26
C ILE A 331 24.59 11.25 -5.70
N ALA A 332 23.70 10.76 -6.56
CA ALA A 332 23.55 11.30 -7.91
C ALA A 332 23.20 12.79 -7.90
N ASN A 333 22.33 13.19 -6.97
CA ASN A 333 21.96 14.59 -6.80
C ASN A 333 23.15 15.45 -6.31
N SER A 334 23.93 14.98 -5.33
CA SER A 334 25.12 15.70 -4.86
C SER A 334 26.20 15.84 -5.94
N GLN A 335 26.20 14.94 -6.94
CA GLN A 335 27.05 15.03 -8.14
C GLN A 335 26.39 15.86 -9.27
N ARG A 336 25.34 16.64 -8.96
CA ARG A 336 24.65 17.55 -9.90
C ARG A 336 24.05 16.85 -11.13
N VAL A 337 23.72 15.54 -11.01
CA VAL A 337 23.00 14.83 -12.07
C VAL A 337 21.58 15.40 -12.18
N PRO A 338 21.10 15.79 -13.38
CA PRO A 338 19.78 16.36 -13.55
C PRO A 338 18.68 15.46 -12.96
N MET A 339 17.75 16.04 -12.19
CA MET A 339 16.67 15.32 -11.51
C MET A 339 15.86 14.41 -12.46
N PHE A 340 15.63 14.88 -13.69
CA PHE A 340 14.94 14.07 -14.70
C PHE A 340 15.70 12.75 -15.01
N SER A 341 17.03 12.81 -15.11
CA SER A 341 17.89 11.64 -15.33
C SER A 341 17.84 10.67 -14.15
N ILE A 342 17.88 11.20 -12.92
CA ILE A 342 17.71 10.39 -11.70
C ILE A 342 16.34 9.70 -11.69
N CYS A 343 15.26 10.44 -11.98
CA CYS A 343 13.90 9.88 -12.07
C CYS A 343 13.79 8.77 -13.10
N LYS A 344 14.41 8.96 -14.28
CA LYS A 344 14.44 7.98 -15.37
C LYS A 344 15.21 6.71 -14.95
N ALA A 345 16.38 6.87 -14.35
CA ALA A 345 17.16 5.74 -13.82
C ALA A 345 16.40 4.97 -12.74
N LEU A 346 15.69 5.67 -11.87
CA LEU A 346 14.86 5.06 -10.84
C LEU A 346 13.57 4.44 -11.39
N GLY A 347 13.10 4.81 -12.59
CA GLY A 347 11.82 4.36 -13.13
C GLY A 347 10.63 4.87 -12.30
N HIS A 348 10.65 6.17 -11.96
CA HIS A 348 9.52 6.85 -11.36
C HIS A 348 8.61 7.41 -12.47
N SER A 349 7.33 7.08 -12.41
CA SER A 349 6.33 7.58 -13.37
C SER A 349 6.01 9.07 -13.18
N ASN A 350 6.32 9.63 -12.01
CA ASN A 350 6.07 11.01 -11.67
C ASN A 350 7.30 11.59 -10.95
N THR A 351 7.82 12.70 -11.48
CA THR A 351 8.94 13.44 -10.88
C THR A 351 8.60 14.02 -9.50
N ALA A 352 7.32 14.32 -9.25
CA ALA A 352 6.86 14.81 -7.95
C ALA A 352 7.17 13.83 -6.79
N ILE A 353 7.24 12.52 -7.04
CA ILE A 353 7.62 11.53 -6.03
C ILE A 353 9.09 11.74 -5.64
N THR A 354 9.97 11.93 -6.61
CA THR A 354 11.40 12.15 -6.40
C THR A 354 11.63 13.51 -5.75
N SER A 355 11.00 14.57 -6.28
CA SER A 355 11.10 15.91 -5.71
C SER A 355 10.66 15.94 -4.24
N LYS A 356 9.51 15.35 -3.89
CA LYS A 356 9.02 15.34 -2.50
C LYS A 356 9.99 14.65 -1.52
N VAL A 357 10.69 13.61 -1.98
CA VAL A 357 11.65 12.86 -1.15
C VAL A 357 12.98 13.62 -0.99
N TYR A 358 13.41 14.33 -2.03
CA TYR A 358 14.74 14.93 -2.10
C TYR A 358 14.72 16.47 -2.06
N MET A 359 13.54 17.11 -1.97
CA MET A 359 13.40 18.59 -2.01
C MET A 359 14.22 19.28 -0.92
N HIS A 360 14.32 18.67 0.26
CA HIS A 360 15.15 19.22 1.36
C HIS A 360 16.66 19.21 1.09
N LEU A 361 17.12 18.55 0.02
CA LEU A 361 18.51 18.57 -0.43
C LEU A 361 18.77 19.68 -1.45
N PHE A 362 17.75 20.47 -1.82
CA PHE A 362 17.83 21.54 -2.83
C PHE A 362 17.78 22.95 -2.24
N ASP A 363 17.63 23.10 -0.92
CA ASP A 363 17.46 24.41 -0.30
C ASP A 363 18.67 25.34 -0.49
N ASP A 364 19.88 24.78 -0.73
CA ASP A 364 21.12 25.58 -0.94
C ASP A 364 21.40 25.93 -2.41
N THR A 365 20.60 25.47 -3.37
CA THR A 365 20.93 25.56 -4.81
C THR A 365 20.44 26.85 -5.47
N HIS A 366 19.62 27.68 -4.82
CA HIS A 366 19.08 28.90 -5.45
C HIS A 366 20.20 29.90 -5.76
N GLN A 367 21.13 30.10 -4.83
CA GLN A 367 22.27 31.00 -5.04
C GLN A 367 23.19 30.50 -6.15
N GLU A 368 23.51 29.20 -6.17
CA GLU A 368 24.33 28.59 -7.22
C GLU A 368 23.72 28.71 -8.62
N VAL A 369 22.38 28.59 -8.75
CA VAL A 369 21.69 28.77 -10.04
C VAL A 369 21.85 30.20 -10.54
N VAL A 370 21.67 31.18 -9.65
CA VAL A 370 21.83 32.59 -9.99
C VAL A 370 23.26 32.91 -10.41
N ASP A 371 24.25 32.38 -9.68
CA ASP A 371 25.66 32.57 -9.95
C ASP A 371 26.08 31.92 -11.29
N LEU A 372 25.62 30.71 -11.58
CA LEU A 372 25.87 30.01 -12.86
C LEU A 372 25.25 30.74 -14.05
N VAL A 373 24.03 31.23 -13.92
CA VAL A 373 23.37 32.03 -14.96
C VAL A 373 24.11 33.36 -15.16
N GLY A 374 24.52 34.02 -14.05
CA GLY A 374 25.31 35.23 -14.13
C GLY A 374 26.66 35.04 -14.83
N GLN A 375 27.38 33.94 -14.50
CA GLN A 375 28.63 33.57 -15.17
C GLN A 375 28.43 33.28 -16.66
N ALA A 376 27.39 32.51 -17.01
CA ALA A 376 27.08 32.19 -18.41
C ALA A 376 26.75 33.43 -19.25
N ILE A 377 26.06 34.41 -18.67
CA ILE A 377 25.76 35.70 -19.32
C ILE A 377 27.04 36.53 -19.46
N ALA A 378 27.86 36.62 -18.42
CA ALA A 378 29.10 37.37 -18.43
C ALA A 378 30.14 36.81 -19.42
N ALA A 379 30.10 35.51 -19.71
CA ALA A 379 31.00 34.88 -20.68
C ALA A 379 30.66 35.20 -22.14
N LEU A 380 29.53 35.86 -22.43
CA LEU A 380 29.09 36.26 -23.76
C LEU A 380 29.35 37.75 -24.08
N GLY A 381 29.78 38.51 -23.13
CA GLY A 381 30.16 39.95 -23.26
C GLY A 381 31.64 40.13 -23.16
#